data_a253647ca6a2a52325e0462fda11010d
#
_entry.id   a253647ca6a2a52325e0462fda11010d
#
_cell.length_a   1.000
_cell.length_b   1.000
_cell.length_c   1.000
_cell.angle_alpha   90.00
_cell.angle_beta   90.00
_cell.angle_gamma   90.00
#
_symmetry.space_group_name_H-M   'P 1'
#
loop_
_entity.id
_entity.type
_entity.pdbx_description
1 polymer ?
#
loop_
_entity_poly.entity_id
_entity_poly.type
_entity_poly.pdbx_seq_one_letter_code
_entity_poly.pdbx_strand_id
1 'polypeptide(L)'
;MRVSPYLPFGGDDCSIIKASGITTPKSKWIWLPVFSFLIEHPKGLVLFDTGWHREMSPDGVYDKKAQIKSLGSWLLYQINQGRIAKGEAINEQLAELGMKPSDIDYVLISHLDCDHANGLRQVKEAKRILVSKAELIGTTRKNFQIRIRFQKRWWEGVDMETFNWNGTEGPVGKSYDVLGDGSLLMVNIPGHREGLCALKIKNADGKYVLLFADGGYATKSWRDMITSGITLDKKMQRQSLQWIREQSMSPDCIESLATHDTEVQPHVIEI
;
A
#
# COMPACT_ATOMS: atom_id res chain seq x y z
N MET A 1 -7.40 4.68 7.87
CA MET A 1 -6.92 6.10 7.87
C MET A 1 -8.06 7.09 7.78
N ARG A 2 -7.84 8.37 8.11
CA ARG A 2 -8.82 9.46 7.99
C ARG A 2 -8.29 10.56 7.09
N VAL A 3 -9.00 10.84 6.01
CA VAL A 3 -8.55 11.74 4.93
C VAL A 3 -9.69 12.57 4.36
N SER A 4 -9.34 13.62 3.60
CA SER A 4 -10.30 14.30 2.73
C SER A 4 -10.91 13.31 1.71
N PRO A 5 -12.21 13.37 1.42
CA PRO A 5 -12.83 12.48 0.42
C PRO A 5 -12.26 12.68 -0.99
N TYR A 6 -11.60 13.77 -1.23
CA TYR A 6 -10.94 14.08 -2.51
C TYR A 6 -9.52 13.50 -2.64
N LEU A 7 -8.93 13.00 -1.54
CA LEU A 7 -7.62 12.34 -1.61
C LEU A 7 -7.73 11.02 -2.38
N PRO A 8 -8.62 10.09 -1.98
CA PRO A 8 -8.78 8.82 -2.71
C PRO A 8 -9.51 8.97 -4.04
N PHE A 9 -10.49 9.88 -4.13
CA PHE A 9 -11.47 9.93 -5.24
C PHE A 9 -11.62 11.33 -5.85
N GLY A 10 -10.52 12.05 -5.97
CA GLY A 10 -10.53 13.43 -6.48
C GLY A 10 -10.74 13.53 -7.98
N GLY A 11 -10.31 12.54 -8.73
CA GLY A 11 -10.33 12.56 -10.19
C GLY A 11 -9.23 13.44 -10.79
N ASP A 12 -9.21 13.54 -12.12
CA ASP A 12 -8.14 14.20 -12.88
C ASP A 12 -8.03 15.71 -12.60
N ASP A 13 -9.17 16.38 -12.42
CA ASP A 13 -9.22 17.83 -12.20
C ASP A 13 -9.06 18.26 -10.73
N CYS A 14 -8.85 17.30 -9.84
CA CYS A 14 -8.69 17.61 -8.42
C CYS A 14 -7.34 18.29 -8.14
N SER A 15 -7.38 19.50 -7.57
CA SER A 15 -6.17 20.18 -7.12
C SER A 15 -5.60 19.55 -5.86
N ILE A 16 -4.26 19.65 -5.69
CA ILE A 16 -3.56 19.17 -4.48
C ILE A 16 -4.13 19.83 -3.22
N ILE A 17 -4.50 21.10 -3.27
CA ILE A 17 -5.09 21.84 -2.12
C ILE A 17 -6.41 21.18 -1.71
N LYS A 18 -7.28 20.85 -2.67
CA LYS A 18 -8.56 20.20 -2.41
C LYS A 18 -8.34 18.77 -1.88
N ALA A 19 -7.47 18.02 -2.53
CA ALA A 19 -7.15 16.64 -2.15
C ALA A 19 -6.52 16.55 -0.75
N SER A 20 -5.63 17.48 -0.39
CA SER A 20 -5.02 17.53 0.96
C SER A 20 -6.03 17.86 2.07
N GLY A 21 -7.23 18.31 1.73
CA GLY A 21 -8.28 18.62 2.68
C GLY A 21 -8.11 19.96 3.42
N ILE A 22 -7.19 20.83 2.98
CA ILE A 22 -6.99 22.14 3.58
C ILE A 22 -8.27 22.98 3.50
N THR A 23 -9.00 22.87 2.39
CA THR A 23 -10.27 23.56 2.16
C THR A 23 -11.52 22.76 2.54
N THR A 24 -11.34 21.54 3.06
CA THR A 24 -12.44 20.63 3.40
C THR A 24 -12.63 20.57 4.92
N PRO A 25 -13.80 20.93 5.45
CA PRO A 25 -14.06 20.81 6.88
C PRO A 25 -13.79 19.39 7.38
N LYS A 26 -13.13 19.25 8.53
CA LYS A 26 -12.78 17.93 9.11
C LYS A 26 -14.03 17.05 9.39
N SER A 27 -15.20 17.64 9.56
CA SER A 27 -16.48 16.92 9.69
C SER A 27 -16.89 16.14 8.42
N LYS A 28 -16.36 16.54 7.26
CA LYS A 28 -16.58 15.86 5.96
C LYS A 28 -15.49 14.83 5.61
N TRP A 29 -14.48 14.69 6.47
CA TRP A 29 -13.44 13.71 6.25
C TRP A 29 -13.96 12.29 6.45
N ILE A 30 -13.46 11.38 5.64
CA ILE A 30 -13.87 9.97 5.65
C ILE A 30 -12.83 9.11 6.36
N TRP A 31 -13.28 8.00 6.93
CA TRP A 31 -12.44 6.92 7.42
C TRP A 31 -12.35 5.83 6.36
N LEU A 32 -11.14 5.37 6.09
CA LEU A 32 -10.86 4.25 5.18
C LEU A 32 -10.10 3.18 5.95
N PRO A 33 -10.30 1.89 5.65
CA PRO A 33 -9.44 0.83 6.15
C PRO A 33 -8.02 1.01 5.63
N VAL A 34 -7.08 0.30 6.23
CA VAL A 34 -5.71 0.10 5.73
C VAL A 34 -5.44 -1.38 5.87
N PHE A 35 -5.60 -2.12 4.78
CA PHE A 35 -5.41 -3.56 4.76
C PHE A 35 -3.93 -3.90 4.53
N SER A 36 -3.48 -4.95 5.20
CA SER A 36 -2.29 -5.73 4.87
C SER A 36 -2.74 -7.14 4.54
N PHE A 37 -2.00 -7.85 3.70
CA PHE A 37 -2.42 -9.15 3.21
C PHE A 37 -1.36 -10.20 3.59
N LEU A 38 -1.79 -11.25 4.29
CA LEU A 38 -0.96 -12.41 4.59
C LEU A 38 -1.26 -13.51 3.57
N ILE A 39 -0.24 -14.02 2.91
CA ILE A 39 -0.34 -15.05 1.89
C ILE A 39 0.42 -16.29 2.37
N GLU A 40 -0.30 -17.40 2.52
CA GLU A 40 0.28 -18.72 2.73
C GLU A 40 0.59 -19.33 1.37
N HIS A 41 1.85 -19.28 0.97
CA HIS A 41 2.33 -19.83 -0.31
C HIS A 41 3.13 -21.10 -0.04
N PRO A 42 3.11 -22.14 -0.93
CA PRO A 42 3.89 -23.35 -0.75
C PRO A 42 5.40 -23.13 -0.54
N LYS A 43 5.93 -22.00 -0.98
CA LYS A 43 7.34 -21.60 -0.82
C LYS A 43 7.60 -20.64 0.35
N GLY A 44 6.61 -20.39 1.22
CA GLY A 44 6.77 -19.59 2.42
C GLY A 44 5.65 -18.59 2.68
N LEU A 45 5.70 -17.95 3.84
CA LEU A 45 4.76 -16.93 4.26
C LEU A 45 5.15 -15.57 3.67
N VAL A 46 4.18 -14.89 3.08
CA VAL A 46 4.38 -13.59 2.44
C VAL A 46 3.42 -12.57 3.04
N LEU A 47 3.95 -11.44 3.47
CA LEU A 47 3.17 -10.29 3.91
C LEU A 47 3.26 -9.18 2.85
N PHE A 48 2.12 -8.69 2.38
CA PHE A 48 2.04 -7.55 1.47
C PHE A 48 1.55 -6.32 2.21
N ASP A 49 2.41 -5.30 2.29
CA ASP A 49 2.30 -4.08 3.09
C ASP A 49 2.21 -4.30 4.61
N THR A 50 2.42 -3.23 5.39
CA THR A 50 2.55 -3.34 6.86
C THR A 50 1.64 -2.40 7.65
N GLY A 51 0.90 -1.54 6.95
CA GLY A 51 0.02 -0.59 7.60
C GLY A 51 0.76 0.40 8.53
N TRP A 52 0.05 0.80 9.59
CA TRP A 52 0.52 1.73 10.59
C TRP A 52 1.29 1.07 11.74
N HIS A 53 2.32 1.75 12.24
CA HIS A 53 3.01 1.35 13.47
C HIS A 53 2.15 1.62 14.70
N ARG A 54 2.21 0.76 15.73
CA ARG A 54 1.52 0.93 17.02
C ARG A 54 1.74 2.31 17.65
N GLU A 55 2.90 2.93 17.41
CA GLU A 55 3.21 4.29 17.87
C GLU A 55 2.21 5.36 17.39
N MET A 56 1.41 5.11 16.36
CA MET A 56 0.35 6.01 15.91
C MET A 56 -0.80 6.12 16.93
N SER A 57 -1.04 5.05 17.69
CA SER A 57 -2.10 4.93 18.70
C SER A 57 -1.62 4.01 19.83
N PRO A 58 -0.71 4.48 20.73
CA PRO A 58 -0.04 3.61 21.71
C PRO A 58 -1.02 2.83 22.59
N ASP A 59 -2.14 3.47 23.00
CA ASP A 59 -3.17 2.88 23.85
C ASP A 59 -4.36 2.30 23.05
N GLY A 60 -4.22 2.16 21.72
CA GLY A 60 -5.30 1.70 20.85
C GLY A 60 -6.36 2.76 20.53
N VAL A 61 -6.13 4.02 20.92
CA VAL A 61 -7.04 5.14 20.67
C VAL A 61 -6.35 6.23 19.85
N TYR A 62 -7.17 7.12 19.29
CA TYR A 62 -6.65 8.27 18.57
C TYR A 62 -5.83 9.18 19.48
N ASP A 63 -4.55 9.37 19.15
CA ASP A 63 -3.64 10.28 19.84
C ASP A 63 -2.92 11.21 18.84
N LYS A 64 -3.30 12.48 18.84
CA LYS A 64 -2.73 13.50 17.95
C LYS A 64 -1.21 13.66 18.12
N LYS A 65 -0.72 13.66 19.37
CA LYS A 65 0.72 13.87 19.65
C LYS A 65 1.54 12.66 19.19
N ALA A 66 1.05 11.47 19.48
CA ALA A 66 1.66 10.22 19.05
C ALA A 66 1.72 10.14 17.51
N GLN A 67 0.64 10.50 16.82
CA GLN A 67 0.62 10.50 15.35
C GLN A 67 1.62 11.48 14.75
N ILE A 68 1.65 12.72 15.19
CA ILE A 68 2.63 13.71 14.69
C ILE A 68 4.06 13.22 14.93
N LYS A 69 4.32 12.61 16.09
CA LYS A 69 5.63 12.01 16.41
C LYS A 69 5.96 10.85 15.50
N SER A 70 5.05 9.89 15.31
CA SER A 70 5.27 8.71 14.48
C SER A 70 5.39 9.08 13.00
N LEU A 71 4.51 9.94 12.48
CA LEU A 71 4.59 10.45 11.12
C LEU A 71 5.84 11.29 10.86
N GLY A 72 6.44 11.90 11.89
CA GLY A 72 7.61 12.76 11.75
C GLY A 72 7.34 14.11 11.07
N SER A 73 6.07 14.42 10.75
CA SER A 73 5.65 15.63 10.06
C SER A 73 4.25 16.07 10.48
N TRP A 74 4.15 17.30 11.01
CA TRP A 74 2.86 17.91 11.29
C TRP A 74 2.04 18.15 10.01
N LEU A 75 2.70 18.51 8.92
CA LEU A 75 2.04 18.70 7.62
C LEU A 75 1.43 17.40 7.10
N LEU A 76 2.14 16.29 7.22
CA LEU A 76 1.61 14.98 6.83
C LEU A 76 0.40 14.60 7.69
N TYR A 77 0.47 14.84 9.03
CA TYR A 77 -0.67 14.66 9.92
C TYR A 77 -1.90 15.49 9.50
N GLN A 78 -1.70 16.70 8.94
CA GLN A 78 -2.82 17.50 8.47
C GLN A 78 -3.55 16.88 7.25
N ILE A 79 -2.89 16.00 6.52
CA ILE A 79 -3.42 15.37 5.31
C ILE A 79 -3.95 13.96 5.61
N ASN A 80 -3.24 13.21 6.43
CA ASN A 80 -3.50 11.81 6.71
C ASN A 80 -3.41 11.53 8.22
N GLN A 81 -4.48 10.99 8.79
CA GLN A 81 -4.58 10.64 10.21
C GLN A 81 -4.91 9.15 10.33
N GLY A 82 -4.37 8.48 11.34
CA GLY A 82 -4.63 7.07 11.60
C GLY A 82 -5.32 6.84 12.94
N ARG A 83 -5.91 5.67 13.10
CA ARG A 83 -6.25 5.08 14.39
C ARG A 83 -6.05 3.58 14.26
N ILE A 84 -5.39 3.00 15.23
CA ILE A 84 -5.12 1.57 15.30
C ILE A 84 -5.64 1.11 16.66
N ALA A 85 -6.72 0.34 16.70
CA ALA A 85 -7.21 -0.22 17.95
C ALA A 85 -6.22 -1.29 18.48
N LYS A 86 -6.38 -1.72 19.72
CA LYS A 86 -5.57 -2.83 20.26
C LYS A 86 -5.87 -4.09 19.45
N GLY A 87 -4.83 -4.85 19.11
CA GLY A 87 -4.91 -6.01 18.23
C GLY A 87 -4.79 -5.69 16.74
N GLU A 88 -4.84 -4.41 16.30
CA GLU A 88 -4.83 -4.05 14.88
C GLU A 88 -3.44 -3.73 14.29
N ALA A 89 -2.39 -3.59 15.10
CA ALA A 89 -1.05 -3.43 14.55
C ALA A 89 -0.55 -4.77 13.97
N ILE A 90 0.25 -4.71 12.89
CA ILE A 90 0.61 -5.92 12.13
C ILE A 90 1.25 -7.02 13.00
N ASN A 91 2.16 -6.66 13.91
CA ASN A 91 2.77 -7.62 14.82
C ASN A 91 1.78 -8.20 15.84
N GLU A 92 0.73 -7.46 16.21
CA GLU A 92 -0.34 -7.91 17.08
C GLU A 92 -1.25 -8.90 16.36
N GLN A 93 -1.62 -8.59 15.10
CA GLN A 93 -2.42 -9.51 14.27
C GLN A 93 -1.66 -10.81 13.99
N LEU A 94 -0.36 -10.75 13.69
CA LEU A 94 0.47 -11.95 13.54
C LEU A 94 0.48 -12.79 14.82
N ALA A 95 0.61 -12.14 15.98
CA ALA A 95 0.58 -12.83 17.28
C ALA A 95 -0.77 -13.50 17.58
N GLU A 96 -1.90 -12.90 17.17
CA GLU A 96 -3.23 -13.53 17.28
C GLU A 96 -3.35 -14.79 16.42
N LEU A 97 -2.63 -14.84 15.29
CA LEU A 97 -2.51 -16.03 14.44
C LEU A 97 -1.44 -17.03 14.95
N GLY A 98 -0.81 -16.76 16.10
CA GLY A 98 0.28 -17.59 16.65
C GLY A 98 1.61 -17.46 15.92
N MET A 99 1.77 -16.42 15.10
CA MET A 99 2.96 -16.16 14.28
C MET A 99 3.83 -15.07 14.89
N LYS A 100 5.12 -15.11 14.55
CA LYS A 100 6.10 -14.06 14.86
C LYS A 100 6.57 -13.40 13.57
N PRO A 101 7.07 -12.16 13.60
CA PRO A 101 7.68 -11.51 12.42
C PRO A 101 8.78 -12.36 11.77
N SER A 102 9.56 -13.11 12.55
CA SER A 102 10.61 -14.02 12.05
C SER A 102 10.09 -15.24 11.26
N ASP A 103 8.80 -15.55 11.36
CA ASP A 103 8.19 -16.65 10.60
C ASP A 103 7.86 -16.23 9.16
N ILE A 104 7.81 -14.91 8.90
CA ILE A 104 7.54 -14.35 7.58
C ILE A 104 8.78 -14.48 6.69
N ASP A 105 8.62 -15.17 5.55
CA ASP A 105 9.70 -15.35 4.57
C ASP A 105 9.92 -14.09 3.75
N TYR A 106 8.84 -13.42 3.34
CA TYR A 106 8.88 -12.22 2.51
C TYR A 106 7.91 -11.15 3.02
N VAL A 107 8.41 -9.94 3.23
CA VAL A 107 7.58 -8.73 3.30
C VAL A 107 7.74 -7.99 1.97
N LEU A 108 6.65 -7.84 1.24
CA LEU A 108 6.62 -7.14 -0.04
C LEU A 108 5.96 -5.79 0.15
N ILE A 109 6.66 -4.71 -0.16
CA ILE A 109 6.14 -3.36 0.00
C ILE A 109 5.70 -2.82 -1.34
N SER A 110 4.41 -2.48 -1.44
CA SER A 110 3.83 -1.89 -2.64
C SER A 110 4.45 -0.54 -2.96
N HIS A 111 4.56 0.32 -1.96
CA HIS A 111 5.20 1.63 -2.00
C HIS A 111 5.48 2.18 -0.59
N LEU A 112 6.21 3.29 -0.49
CA LEU A 112 6.72 3.78 0.79
C LEU A 112 5.89 4.93 1.41
N ASP A 113 4.62 5.05 1.10
CA ASP A 113 3.74 5.98 1.84
C ASP A 113 3.50 5.48 3.28
N CYS A 114 3.15 6.42 4.14
CA CYS A 114 3.14 6.20 5.58
C CYS A 114 2.20 5.08 6.04
N ASP A 115 1.09 4.88 5.38
CA ASP A 115 0.09 3.86 5.72
C ASP A 115 0.38 2.48 5.11
N HIS A 116 1.48 2.35 4.37
CA HIS A 116 2.01 1.08 3.87
C HIS A 116 3.33 0.70 4.54
N ALA A 117 4.19 1.70 4.83
CA ALA A 117 5.55 1.47 5.30
C ALA A 117 5.79 1.81 6.78
N ASN A 118 4.88 2.51 7.47
CA ASN A 118 5.10 2.93 8.84
C ASN A 118 5.24 1.73 9.80
N GLY A 119 4.56 0.61 9.52
CA GLY A 119 4.62 -0.62 10.29
C GLY A 119 5.88 -1.47 10.08
N LEU A 120 6.76 -1.16 9.12
CA LEU A 120 7.92 -1.97 8.74
C LEU A 120 8.81 -2.37 9.92
N ARG A 121 9.05 -1.46 10.87
CA ARG A 121 9.87 -1.76 12.06
C ARG A 121 9.26 -2.85 12.97
N GLN A 122 7.96 -3.11 12.87
CA GLN A 122 7.27 -4.16 13.64
C GLN A 122 7.46 -5.56 13.04
N VAL A 123 7.95 -5.63 11.82
CA VAL A 123 8.22 -6.89 11.09
C VAL A 123 9.67 -6.97 10.57
N LYS A 124 10.57 -6.20 11.16
CA LYS A 124 11.99 -6.12 10.72
C LYS A 124 12.75 -7.45 10.88
N GLU A 125 12.26 -8.39 11.67
CA GLU A 125 12.81 -9.73 11.83
C GLU A 125 12.37 -10.72 10.73
N ALA A 126 11.52 -10.29 9.77
CA ALA A 126 11.19 -11.09 8.59
C ALA A 126 12.45 -11.41 7.79
N LYS A 127 12.49 -12.58 7.14
CA LYS A 127 13.69 -13.08 6.48
C LYS A 127 14.14 -12.21 5.32
N ARG A 128 13.18 -11.66 4.55
CA ARG A 128 13.46 -10.73 3.45
C ARG A 128 12.38 -9.64 3.38
N ILE A 129 12.80 -8.40 3.21
CA ILE A 129 11.90 -7.24 3.05
C ILE A 129 12.24 -6.58 1.73
N LEU A 130 11.30 -6.60 0.77
CA LEU A 130 11.53 -6.22 -0.61
C LEU A 130 10.72 -4.99 -1.01
N VAL A 131 11.39 -4.04 -1.66
CA VAL A 131 10.76 -2.86 -2.27
C VAL A 131 11.36 -2.61 -3.66
N SER A 132 10.58 -2.06 -4.60
CA SER A 132 11.15 -1.71 -5.90
C SER A 132 12.25 -0.63 -5.75
N LYS A 133 13.34 -0.79 -6.48
CA LYS A 133 14.43 0.22 -6.50
C LYS A 133 13.94 1.58 -6.97
N ALA A 134 12.98 1.60 -7.89
CA ALA A 134 12.36 2.84 -8.37
C ALA A 134 11.64 3.59 -7.24
N GLU A 135 10.94 2.88 -6.36
CA GLU A 135 10.24 3.49 -5.22
C GLU A 135 11.23 4.07 -4.21
N LEU A 136 12.24 3.29 -3.81
CA LEU A 136 13.24 3.76 -2.86
C LEU A 136 13.99 5.00 -3.38
N ILE A 137 14.41 5.01 -4.65
CA ILE A 137 15.04 6.18 -5.28
C ILE A 137 14.07 7.38 -5.27
N GLY A 138 12.79 7.17 -5.54
CA GLY A 138 11.77 8.21 -5.50
C GLY A 138 11.69 8.96 -4.18
N THR A 139 11.98 8.30 -3.05
CA THR A 139 11.99 8.92 -1.70
C THR A 139 13.20 9.80 -1.42
N THR A 140 14.26 9.68 -2.22
CA THR A 140 15.52 10.43 -2.01
C THR A 140 15.58 11.76 -2.75
N ARG A 141 14.57 12.08 -3.56
CA ARG A 141 14.53 13.34 -4.32
C ARG A 141 14.50 14.55 -3.39
N LYS A 142 15.33 15.55 -3.70
CA LYS A 142 15.50 16.76 -2.89
C LYS A 142 14.42 17.80 -3.22
N ASN A 143 13.15 17.50 -2.93
CA ASN A 143 12.08 18.50 -3.00
C ASN A 143 11.24 18.51 -1.71
N PHE A 144 10.52 19.60 -1.50
CA PHE A 144 9.75 19.84 -0.27
C PHE A 144 8.65 18.78 -0.05
N GLN A 145 7.94 18.40 -1.11
CA GLN A 145 6.86 17.41 -1.03
C GLN A 145 7.38 16.04 -0.59
N ILE A 146 8.50 15.58 -1.17
CA ILE A 146 9.14 14.31 -0.81
C ILE A 146 9.61 14.32 0.65
N ARG A 147 10.20 15.43 1.10
CA ARG A 147 10.68 15.56 2.49
C ARG A 147 9.54 15.51 3.52
N ILE A 148 8.34 15.94 3.17
CA ILE A 148 7.16 15.83 4.04
C ILE A 148 6.59 14.41 3.99
N ARG A 149 6.46 13.85 2.80
CA ARG A 149 5.76 12.60 2.52
C ARG A 149 6.52 11.39 3.04
N PHE A 150 7.85 11.38 3.00
CA PHE A 150 8.68 10.22 3.35
C PHE A 150 9.59 10.52 4.53
N GLN A 151 9.54 9.64 5.52
CA GLN A 151 10.34 9.76 6.74
C GLN A 151 11.15 8.48 6.94
N LYS A 152 12.48 8.58 6.85
CA LYS A 152 13.40 7.44 7.01
C LYS A 152 13.17 6.66 8.31
N ARG A 153 12.67 7.32 9.35
CA ARG A 153 12.36 6.71 10.64
C ARG A 153 11.36 5.55 10.58
N TRP A 154 10.54 5.45 9.50
CA TRP A 154 9.57 4.36 9.36
C TRP A 154 10.25 3.02 9.05
N TRP A 155 11.43 3.07 8.41
CA TRP A 155 12.24 1.89 8.10
C TRP A 155 13.67 1.98 8.63
N GLU A 156 13.92 2.83 9.64
CA GLU A 156 15.23 2.89 10.32
C GLU A 156 15.52 1.56 11.02
N GLY A 157 16.72 0.99 10.73
CA GLY A 157 17.11 -0.32 11.25
C GLY A 157 16.41 -1.52 10.62
N VAL A 158 15.70 -1.31 9.49
CA VAL A 158 15.11 -2.37 8.67
C VAL A 158 16.06 -2.68 7.52
N ASP A 159 16.42 -3.94 7.35
CA ASP A 159 17.22 -4.40 6.22
C ASP A 159 16.33 -4.60 5.00
N MET A 160 16.15 -3.52 4.22
CA MET A 160 15.34 -3.53 3.01
C MET A 160 16.20 -3.85 1.78
N GLU A 161 15.88 -4.94 1.11
CA GLU A 161 16.40 -5.27 -0.20
C GLU A 161 15.64 -4.54 -1.31
N THR A 162 16.35 -4.11 -2.34
CA THR A 162 15.71 -3.55 -3.54
C THR A 162 15.78 -4.51 -4.71
N PHE A 163 14.71 -4.59 -5.47
CA PHE A 163 14.70 -5.34 -6.72
C PHE A 163 14.62 -4.42 -7.94
N ASN A 164 15.16 -4.90 -9.07
CA ASN A 164 14.95 -4.35 -10.41
C ASN A 164 13.94 -5.23 -11.16
N TRP A 165 13.27 -4.65 -12.15
CA TRP A 165 12.32 -5.36 -12.98
C TRP A 165 13.04 -6.45 -13.80
N ASN A 166 12.50 -7.66 -13.80
CA ASN A 166 13.01 -8.81 -14.57
C ASN A 166 11.96 -9.44 -15.49
N GLY A 167 10.73 -8.89 -15.52
CA GLY A 167 9.62 -9.31 -16.35
C GLY A 167 8.96 -8.14 -17.08
N THR A 168 7.99 -8.46 -17.94
CA THR A 168 7.35 -7.52 -18.87
C THR A 168 5.83 -7.39 -18.64
N GLU A 169 5.29 -7.93 -17.56
CA GLU A 169 3.86 -7.80 -17.23
C GLU A 169 3.55 -6.38 -16.71
N GLY A 170 2.31 -5.94 -16.90
CA GLY A 170 1.82 -4.68 -16.39
C GLY A 170 1.64 -3.56 -17.42
N PRO A 171 1.07 -2.43 -16.99
CA PRO A 171 0.69 -1.31 -17.87
C PRO A 171 1.90 -0.65 -18.54
N VAL A 172 3.09 -0.84 -17.99
CA VAL A 172 4.35 -0.26 -18.51
C VAL A 172 5.39 -1.33 -18.84
N GLY A 173 4.99 -2.59 -18.93
CA GLY A 173 5.88 -3.70 -19.27
C GLY A 173 6.99 -3.90 -18.23
N LYS A 174 6.67 -3.80 -16.94
CA LYS A 174 7.63 -3.96 -15.84
C LYS A 174 7.03 -4.77 -14.71
N SER A 175 7.62 -5.91 -14.44
CA SER A 175 7.28 -6.78 -13.31
C SER A 175 8.52 -7.38 -12.68
N TYR A 176 8.36 -7.95 -11.50
CA TYR A 176 9.39 -8.71 -10.80
C TYR A 176 8.79 -10.00 -10.27
N ASP A 177 9.34 -11.11 -10.71
CA ASP A 177 8.98 -12.44 -10.23
C ASP A 177 9.75 -12.73 -8.93
N VAL A 178 9.02 -12.73 -7.82
CA VAL A 178 9.59 -12.84 -6.46
C VAL A 178 10.21 -14.21 -6.23
N LEU A 179 9.56 -15.27 -6.74
CA LEU A 179 9.93 -16.68 -6.48
C LEU A 179 10.58 -17.37 -7.69
N GLY A 180 10.62 -16.69 -8.86
CA GLY A 180 11.21 -17.20 -10.09
C GLY A 180 10.39 -18.27 -10.82
N ASP A 181 9.12 -18.47 -10.44
CA ASP A 181 8.22 -19.47 -11.03
C ASP A 181 6.92 -18.88 -11.58
N GLY A 182 6.79 -17.56 -11.54
CA GLY A 182 5.63 -16.84 -12.05
C GLY A 182 4.41 -16.85 -11.13
N SER A 183 4.48 -17.50 -9.97
CA SER A 183 3.36 -17.57 -9.02
C SER A 183 3.14 -16.29 -8.22
N LEU A 184 4.18 -15.47 -8.03
CA LEU A 184 4.14 -14.27 -7.20
C LEU A 184 4.83 -13.10 -7.91
N LEU A 185 4.05 -12.22 -8.55
CA LEU A 185 4.55 -11.14 -9.37
C LEU A 185 4.27 -9.77 -8.77
N MET A 186 5.32 -9.00 -8.47
CA MET A 186 5.23 -7.57 -8.21
C MET A 186 5.16 -6.84 -9.56
N VAL A 187 4.02 -6.24 -9.88
CA VAL A 187 3.76 -5.57 -11.16
C VAL A 187 3.79 -4.06 -10.99
N ASN A 188 4.62 -3.36 -11.75
CA ASN A 188 4.69 -1.90 -11.68
C ASN A 188 3.42 -1.26 -12.25
N ILE A 189 2.72 -0.53 -11.41
CA ILE A 189 1.49 0.23 -11.73
C ILE A 189 1.71 1.72 -11.39
N PRO A 190 2.55 2.42 -12.15
CA PRO A 190 2.97 3.77 -11.79
C PRO A 190 1.83 4.79 -11.92
N GLY A 191 2.03 5.94 -11.27
CA GLY A 191 1.11 7.08 -11.29
C GLY A 191 0.96 7.67 -9.91
N HIS A 192 0.39 6.97 -8.95
CA HIS A 192 0.38 7.38 -7.54
C HIS A 192 1.82 7.53 -7.02
N ARG A 193 2.67 6.53 -7.32
CA ARG A 193 4.13 6.54 -7.15
C ARG A 193 4.81 5.96 -8.38
N GLU A 194 6.10 6.25 -8.58
CA GLU A 194 6.85 5.73 -9.73
C GLU A 194 7.12 4.23 -9.61
N GLY A 195 7.42 3.80 -8.39
CA GLY A 195 7.76 2.42 -8.08
C GLY A 195 6.62 1.62 -7.48
N LEU A 196 5.39 2.16 -7.44
CA LEU A 196 4.21 1.47 -6.92
C LEU A 196 4.01 0.13 -7.62
N CYS A 197 3.76 -0.90 -6.82
CA CYS A 197 3.51 -2.25 -7.30
C CYS A 197 2.11 -2.74 -6.89
N ALA A 198 1.45 -3.45 -7.81
CA ALA A 198 0.45 -4.45 -7.46
C ALA A 198 1.15 -5.79 -7.20
N LEU A 199 0.51 -6.66 -6.40
CA LEU A 199 0.91 -8.05 -6.25
C LEU A 199 -0.13 -8.94 -6.94
N LYS A 200 0.33 -9.76 -7.91
CA LYS A 200 -0.47 -10.76 -8.60
C LYS A 200 -0.04 -12.14 -8.14
N ILE A 201 -0.96 -12.87 -7.52
CA ILE A 201 -0.75 -14.20 -6.93
C ILE A 201 -1.44 -15.19 -7.84
N LYS A 202 -0.70 -16.12 -8.44
CA LYS A 202 -1.22 -17.09 -9.42
C LYS A 202 -1.12 -18.52 -8.90
N ASN A 203 -2.15 -19.31 -9.16
CA ASN A 203 -2.09 -20.76 -8.99
C ASN A 203 -1.62 -21.49 -10.27
N ALA A 204 -1.50 -22.81 -10.19
CA ALA A 204 -1.04 -23.64 -11.30
C ALA A 204 -2.01 -23.63 -12.51
N ASP A 205 -3.30 -23.38 -12.30
CA ASP A 205 -4.33 -23.31 -13.33
C ASP A 205 -4.40 -21.95 -14.03
N GLY A 206 -3.56 -21.00 -13.62
CA GLY A 206 -3.52 -19.65 -14.18
C GLY A 206 -4.54 -18.69 -13.57
N LYS A 207 -5.36 -19.13 -12.61
CA LYS A 207 -6.22 -18.26 -11.82
C LYS A 207 -5.37 -17.40 -10.90
N TYR A 208 -5.87 -16.20 -10.56
CA TYR A 208 -5.10 -15.28 -9.72
C TYR A 208 -5.95 -14.37 -8.85
N VAL A 209 -5.31 -13.89 -7.78
CA VAL A 209 -5.76 -12.75 -6.97
C VAL A 209 -4.86 -11.56 -7.31
N LEU A 210 -5.46 -10.37 -7.42
CA LEU A 210 -4.76 -9.12 -7.68
C LEU A 210 -4.90 -8.16 -6.50
N LEU A 211 -3.80 -7.85 -5.82
CA LEU A 211 -3.73 -6.83 -4.77
C LEU A 211 -3.11 -5.57 -5.39
N PHE A 212 -3.91 -4.52 -5.61
CA PHE A 212 -3.44 -3.37 -6.40
C PHE A 212 -3.10 -2.12 -5.57
N ALA A 213 -3.05 -2.26 -4.24
CA ALA A 213 -2.65 -1.18 -3.32
C ALA A 213 -3.28 0.18 -3.70
N ASP A 214 -2.45 1.25 -3.81
CA ASP A 214 -2.87 2.60 -4.17
C ASP A 214 -2.83 2.90 -5.68
N GLY A 215 -2.79 1.86 -6.52
CA GLY A 215 -3.11 1.99 -7.94
C GLY A 215 -4.52 2.53 -8.14
N GLY A 216 -5.40 2.20 -7.18
CA GLY A 216 -6.70 2.81 -6.91
C GLY A 216 -7.09 2.52 -5.46
N TYR A 217 -7.81 3.42 -4.80
CA TYR A 217 -8.13 3.29 -3.38
C TYR A 217 -9.25 2.29 -3.05
N ALA A 218 -10.04 1.92 -4.05
CA ALA A 218 -11.15 0.98 -3.92
C ALA A 218 -11.54 0.42 -5.31
N THR A 219 -12.36 -0.60 -5.36
CA THR A 219 -12.96 -1.17 -6.57
C THR A 219 -13.55 -0.12 -7.48
N LYS A 220 -14.24 0.88 -6.92
CA LYS A 220 -14.82 1.99 -7.70
C LYS A 220 -13.76 2.81 -8.45
N SER A 221 -12.49 2.84 -8.01
CA SER A 221 -11.44 3.59 -8.68
C SER A 221 -11.19 3.08 -10.10
N TRP A 222 -11.05 1.77 -10.29
CA TRP A 222 -10.88 1.19 -11.61
C TRP A 222 -12.21 1.01 -12.35
N ARG A 223 -13.30 0.73 -11.64
CA ARG A 223 -14.63 0.60 -12.25
C ARG A 223 -15.07 1.89 -12.91
N ASP A 224 -14.93 3.00 -12.23
CA ASP A 224 -15.40 4.33 -12.66
C ASP A 224 -14.25 5.19 -13.22
N MET A 225 -13.02 4.64 -13.33
CA MET A 225 -11.80 5.30 -13.80
C MET A 225 -11.46 6.58 -13.05
N ILE A 226 -11.60 6.57 -11.70
CA ILE A 226 -11.35 7.73 -10.84
C ILE A 226 -9.92 7.70 -10.31
N THR A 227 -9.09 8.65 -10.73
CA THR A 227 -7.74 8.84 -10.20
C THR A 227 -7.77 9.45 -8.79
N SER A 228 -6.75 9.17 -7.99
CA SER A 228 -6.59 9.80 -6.68
C SER A 228 -6.24 11.30 -6.81
N GLY A 229 -6.65 12.10 -5.83
CA GLY A 229 -6.41 13.55 -5.85
C GLY A 229 -4.93 13.91 -5.63
N ILE A 230 -4.18 13.07 -4.87
CA ILE A 230 -2.73 13.21 -4.69
C ILE A 230 -2.04 12.04 -5.39
N THR A 231 -1.44 12.35 -6.52
CA THR A 231 -0.66 11.40 -7.33
C THR A 231 0.47 12.14 -8.03
N LEU A 232 1.54 11.45 -8.40
CA LEU A 232 2.67 12.06 -9.10
C LEU A 232 2.34 12.33 -10.57
N ASP A 233 1.65 11.38 -11.22
CA ASP A 233 1.31 11.44 -12.63
C ASP A 233 -0.08 10.84 -12.86
N LYS A 234 -1.06 11.70 -13.10
CA LYS A 234 -2.45 11.29 -13.32
C LYS A 234 -2.65 10.49 -14.62
N LYS A 235 -1.87 10.82 -15.66
CA LYS A 235 -1.93 10.08 -16.93
C LYS A 235 -1.44 8.65 -16.73
N MET A 236 -0.32 8.48 -16.06
CA MET A 236 0.20 7.16 -15.72
C MET A 236 -0.74 6.40 -14.78
N GLN A 237 -1.33 7.05 -13.78
CA GLN A 237 -2.31 6.42 -12.90
C GLN A 237 -3.54 5.94 -13.66
N ARG A 238 -4.03 6.73 -14.63
CA ARG A 238 -5.14 6.32 -15.50
C ARG A 238 -4.78 5.09 -16.34
N GLN A 239 -3.57 5.02 -16.87
CA GLN A 239 -3.07 3.83 -17.58
C GLN A 239 -3.00 2.61 -16.66
N SER A 240 -2.53 2.79 -15.43
CA SER A 240 -2.50 1.74 -14.42
C SER A 240 -3.91 1.29 -14.01
N LEU A 241 -4.85 2.22 -13.82
CA LEU A 241 -6.27 1.89 -13.56
C LEU A 241 -6.91 1.11 -14.71
N GLN A 242 -6.59 1.44 -15.96
CA GLN A 242 -7.07 0.70 -17.12
C GLN A 242 -6.56 -0.74 -17.08
N TRP A 243 -5.29 -0.96 -16.81
CA TRP A 243 -4.72 -2.29 -16.66
C TRP A 243 -5.35 -3.05 -15.48
N ILE A 244 -5.50 -2.40 -14.31
CA ILE A 244 -6.17 -2.99 -13.14
C ILE A 244 -7.59 -3.44 -13.50
N ARG A 245 -8.35 -2.59 -14.21
CA ARG A 245 -9.69 -2.91 -14.69
C ARG A 245 -9.71 -4.15 -15.59
N GLU A 246 -8.82 -4.20 -16.58
CA GLU A 246 -8.69 -5.34 -17.49
C GLU A 246 -8.37 -6.63 -16.74
N GLN A 247 -7.43 -6.57 -15.79
CA GLN A 247 -7.11 -7.71 -14.94
C GLN A 247 -8.27 -8.11 -14.03
N SER A 248 -8.93 -7.15 -13.38
CA SER A 248 -10.03 -7.41 -12.46
C SER A 248 -11.27 -7.98 -13.15
N MET A 249 -11.47 -7.68 -14.43
CA MET A 249 -12.58 -8.19 -15.24
C MET A 249 -12.25 -9.50 -15.98
N SER A 250 -11.01 -9.97 -15.90
CA SER A 250 -10.61 -11.24 -16.49
C SER A 250 -11.35 -12.42 -15.85
N PRO A 251 -11.79 -13.44 -16.63
CA PRO A 251 -12.39 -14.65 -16.06
C PRO A 251 -11.40 -15.46 -15.21
N ASP A 252 -10.12 -15.17 -15.29
CA ASP A 252 -9.07 -15.82 -14.50
C ASP A 252 -8.79 -15.07 -13.17
N CYS A 253 -9.33 -13.87 -13.00
CA CYS A 253 -9.25 -13.14 -11.74
C CYS A 253 -10.29 -13.66 -10.76
N ILE A 254 -9.82 -14.29 -9.67
CA ILE A 254 -10.69 -14.75 -8.58
C ILE A 254 -11.20 -13.53 -7.81
N GLU A 255 -10.30 -12.64 -7.43
CA GLU A 255 -10.62 -11.42 -6.72
C GLU A 255 -9.54 -10.34 -6.94
N SER A 256 -9.96 -9.07 -6.89
CA SER A 256 -9.06 -7.93 -6.94
C SER A 256 -9.33 -6.95 -5.80
N LEU A 257 -8.31 -6.60 -5.02
CA LEU A 257 -8.44 -5.86 -3.77
C LEU A 257 -7.53 -4.64 -3.72
N ALA A 258 -8.09 -3.53 -3.23
CA ALA A 258 -7.34 -2.33 -2.85
C ALA A 258 -7.06 -2.33 -1.34
N THR A 259 -6.10 -1.51 -0.91
CA THR A 259 -5.77 -1.34 0.51
C THR A 259 -6.86 -0.59 1.29
N HIS A 260 -7.68 0.23 0.63
CA HIS A 260 -8.57 1.21 1.29
C HIS A 260 -10.06 1.06 0.95
N ASP A 261 -10.46 -0.10 0.44
CA ASP A 261 -11.84 -0.32 0.02
C ASP A 261 -12.77 -0.54 1.23
N THR A 262 -13.72 0.36 1.43
CA THR A 262 -14.71 0.28 2.51
C THR A 262 -15.80 -0.77 2.29
N GLU A 263 -15.90 -1.30 1.07
CA GLU A 263 -16.85 -2.36 0.73
C GLU A 263 -16.28 -3.76 1.04
N VAL A 264 -14.97 -3.85 1.29
CA VAL A 264 -14.26 -5.09 1.63
C VAL A 264 -14.23 -5.28 3.15
N GLN A 265 -14.50 -6.50 3.59
CA GLN A 265 -14.28 -6.96 4.96
C GLN A 265 -13.16 -7.99 4.97
N PRO A 266 -12.36 -8.11 6.06
CA PRO A 266 -11.35 -9.16 6.17
C PRO A 266 -11.95 -10.56 5.94
N HIS A 267 -11.35 -11.32 5.03
CA HIS A 267 -11.75 -12.69 4.70
C HIS A 267 -10.57 -13.50 4.15
N VAL A 268 -10.75 -14.79 3.99
CA VAL A 268 -9.77 -15.71 3.40
C VAL A 268 -10.16 -15.99 1.94
N ILE A 269 -9.16 -15.94 1.07
CA ILE A 269 -9.31 -16.29 -0.36
C ILE A 269 -8.48 -17.54 -0.60
N GLU A 270 -9.13 -18.60 -1.05
CA GLU A 270 -8.46 -19.81 -1.51
C GLU A 270 -8.20 -19.74 -3.02
N ILE A 271 -7.00 -20.12 -3.46
CA ILE A 271 -6.57 -20.00 -4.85
C ILE A 271 -5.82 -21.24 -5.35
#